data_99ccae16f1277ab77d9d837ce2a77d63
#
_entry.id   99ccae16f1277ab77d9d837ce2a77d63
#
_cell.length_a   1.000
_cell.length_b   1.000
_cell.length_c   1.000
_cell.angle_alpha   90.00
_cell.angle_beta   90.00
_cell.angle_gamma   90.00
#
_symmetry.space_group_name_H-M   'P 1'
#
loop_
_entity.id
_entity.type
_entity.pdbx_description
1 polymer ?
#
loop_
_entity_poly.entity_id
_entity_poly.type
_entity_poly.pdbx_seq_one_letter_code
_entity_poly.pdbx_strand_id
1 'polypeptide(L)'
;MIAPNVDLVRALRPRYKLSVLSNADGALRGRLAREGIHDLFDDIVVSAEVGLAKPEPEVFHLAASRLGLAAGECVFVDDWDQNVAAAREVGMTAVLYRVDKGDDLHAQLRAVGIAAD
;
A
#
# COMPACT_ATOMS: atom_id res chain seq x y z
N MET A 1 -2.60 11.54 -5.89
CA MET A 1 -3.59 10.77 -5.13
C MET A 1 -4.93 11.48 -5.16
N ILE A 2 -6.01 10.73 -5.26
CA ILE A 2 -7.37 11.27 -5.33
C ILE A 2 -7.86 11.59 -3.91
N ALA A 3 -8.51 12.75 -3.72
CA ALA A 3 -8.93 13.22 -2.40
C ALA A 3 -9.76 12.20 -1.58
N PRO A 4 -10.73 11.47 -2.17
CA PRO A 4 -11.47 10.45 -1.40
C PRO A 4 -10.57 9.36 -0.83
N ASN A 5 -9.50 8.99 -1.51
CA ASN A 5 -8.56 7.99 -1.01
C ASN A 5 -7.67 8.55 0.09
N VAL A 6 -7.34 9.84 0.04
CA VAL A 6 -6.62 10.52 1.13
C VAL A 6 -7.48 10.52 2.40
N ASP A 7 -8.77 10.81 2.26
CA ASP A 7 -9.68 10.78 3.41
C ASP A 7 -9.79 9.37 3.99
N LEU A 8 -9.82 8.34 3.14
CA LEU A 8 -9.85 6.96 3.57
C LEU A 8 -8.57 6.61 4.35
N VAL A 9 -7.41 7.01 3.85
CA VAL A 9 -6.12 6.78 4.52
C VAL A 9 -6.13 7.41 5.91
N ARG A 10 -6.60 8.65 6.04
CA ARG A 10 -6.68 9.32 7.33
C ARG A 10 -7.59 8.58 8.30
N ALA A 11 -8.72 8.04 7.80
CA ALA A 11 -9.66 7.31 8.61
C ALA A 11 -9.12 5.96 9.08
N LEU A 12 -8.24 5.33 8.30
CA LEU A 12 -7.64 4.03 8.64
C LEU A 12 -6.53 4.14 9.68
N ARG A 13 -5.81 5.26 9.74
CA ARG A 13 -4.63 5.41 10.58
C ARG A 13 -4.81 5.04 12.06
N PRO A 14 -5.91 5.38 12.72
CA PRO A 14 -6.06 5.04 14.13
C PRO A 14 -6.06 3.53 14.43
N ARG A 15 -6.39 2.71 13.43
CA ARG A 15 -6.53 1.26 13.60
C ARG A 15 -5.43 0.45 12.94
N TYR A 16 -4.82 0.98 11.89
CA TYR A 16 -3.92 0.22 11.03
C TYR A 16 -2.61 0.94 10.83
N LYS A 17 -1.54 0.16 10.68
CA LYS A 17 -0.28 0.69 10.18
C LYS A 17 -0.39 0.82 8.67
N LEU A 18 0.10 1.92 8.14
CA LEU A 18 0.00 2.25 6.71
C LEU A 18 1.39 2.40 6.11
N SER A 19 1.60 1.79 4.96
CA SER A 19 2.86 1.86 4.24
C SER A 19 2.61 2.16 2.77
N VAL A 20 3.56 2.85 2.17
CA VAL A 20 3.66 2.98 0.71
C VAL A 20 4.71 2.01 0.23
N LEU A 21 4.38 1.20 -0.78
CA LEU A 21 5.34 0.36 -1.49
C LEU A 21 5.30 0.75 -2.96
N SER A 22 6.35 1.38 -3.45
CA SER A 22 6.35 1.97 -4.78
C SER A 22 7.60 1.64 -5.58
N ASN A 23 7.39 1.30 -6.85
CA ASN A 23 8.46 1.23 -7.84
C ASN A 23 8.71 2.65 -8.35
N ALA A 24 9.61 3.37 -7.66
CA ALA A 24 9.84 4.78 -7.93
C ALA A 24 11.30 5.14 -7.64
N ASP A 25 11.66 6.35 -8.00
CA ASP A 25 12.96 6.92 -7.63
C ASP A 25 12.87 7.69 -6.31
N GLY A 26 13.98 8.27 -5.88
CA GLY A 26 14.05 9.01 -4.62
C GLY A 26 13.18 10.27 -4.57
N ALA A 27 12.63 10.72 -5.70
CA ALA A 27 11.78 11.92 -5.75
C ALA A 27 10.38 11.67 -5.16
N LEU A 28 9.97 10.39 -4.96
CA LEU A 28 8.65 10.08 -4.44
C LEU A 28 8.41 10.71 -3.07
N ARG A 29 9.39 10.62 -2.16
CA ARG A 29 9.25 11.18 -0.81
C ARG A 29 8.98 12.68 -0.85
N GLY A 30 9.69 13.40 -1.71
CA GLY A 30 9.48 14.85 -1.87
C GLY A 30 8.10 15.16 -2.43
N ARG A 31 7.59 14.35 -3.35
CA ARG A 31 6.23 14.54 -3.88
C ARG A 31 5.18 14.33 -2.80
N LEU A 32 5.32 13.29 -1.99
CA LEU A 32 4.39 13.02 -0.89
C LEU A 32 4.39 14.14 0.13
N ALA A 33 5.57 14.69 0.44
CA ALA A 33 5.70 15.81 1.37
C ALA A 33 5.04 17.08 0.81
N ARG A 34 5.24 17.37 -0.48
CA ARG A 34 4.62 18.56 -1.12
C ARG A 34 3.09 18.44 -1.17
N GLU A 35 2.57 17.23 -1.30
CA GLU A 35 1.11 16.99 -1.29
C GLU A 35 0.55 16.93 0.13
N GLY A 36 1.39 17.03 1.16
CA GLY A 36 0.95 17.00 2.55
C GLY A 36 0.51 15.64 3.06
N ILE A 37 0.91 14.56 2.40
CA ILE A 37 0.46 13.20 2.75
C ILE A 37 1.58 12.29 3.25
N HIS A 38 2.84 12.75 3.22
CA HIS A 38 3.99 11.97 3.65
C HIS A 38 3.81 11.40 5.07
N ASP A 39 3.30 12.23 5.98
CA ASP A 39 3.16 11.87 7.39
C ASP A 39 1.96 10.96 7.68
N LEU A 40 1.15 10.67 6.68
CA LEU A 40 0.04 9.72 6.84
C LEU A 40 0.50 8.27 6.90
N PHE A 41 1.74 8.00 6.53
CA PHE A 41 2.26 6.63 6.42
C PHE A 41 3.27 6.34 7.52
N ASP A 42 3.20 5.13 8.07
CA ASP A 42 4.13 4.63 9.07
C ASP A 42 5.47 4.27 8.45
N ASP A 43 5.49 3.90 7.17
CA ASP A 43 6.69 3.59 6.43
C ASP A 43 6.50 3.86 4.94
N ILE A 44 7.59 4.10 4.24
CA ILE A 44 7.60 4.30 2.80
C ILE A 44 8.74 3.47 2.23
N VAL A 45 8.41 2.47 1.40
CA VAL A 45 9.38 1.62 0.73
C VAL A 45 9.46 2.04 -0.74
N VAL A 46 10.61 2.53 -1.14
CA VAL A 46 10.86 3.02 -2.50
C VAL A 46 11.89 2.09 -3.16
N SER A 47 11.58 1.55 -4.33
CA SER A 47 12.44 0.58 -5.01
C SER A 47 13.87 1.08 -5.20
N ALA A 48 14.06 2.33 -5.57
CA ALA A 48 15.39 2.90 -5.77
C ALA A 48 16.20 2.99 -4.48
N GLU A 49 15.54 3.04 -3.32
CA GLU A 49 16.23 3.14 -2.01
C GLU A 49 16.61 1.79 -1.44
N VAL A 50 15.82 0.75 -1.72
CA VAL A 50 16.00 -0.57 -1.10
C VAL A 50 16.61 -1.61 -2.04
N GLY A 51 16.70 -1.31 -3.33
CA GLY A 51 17.25 -2.23 -4.32
C GLY A 51 16.35 -3.41 -4.67
N LEU A 52 15.08 -3.36 -4.29
CA LEU A 52 14.08 -4.38 -4.58
C LEU A 52 12.84 -3.71 -5.15
N ALA A 53 12.14 -4.37 -6.05
CA ALA A 53 10.97 -3.81 -6.71
C ALA A 53 9.86 -4.85 -6.84
N LYS A 54 8.60 -4.36 -6.87
CA LYS A 54 7.47 -5.23 -7.21
C LYS A 54 7.65 -5.73 -8.66
N PRO A 55 7.34 -6.95 -8.99
CA PRO A 55 6.68 -7.98 -8.18
C PRO A 55 7.61 -8.97 -7.48
N GLU A 56 8.86 -8.59 -7.19
CA GLU A 56 9.78 -9.49 -6.50
C GLU A 56 9.26 -9.85 -5.10
N PRO A 57 9.22 -11.15 -4.71
CA PRO A 57 8.70 -11.55 -3.40
C PRO A 57 9.38 -10.85 -2.22
N GLU A 58 10.68 -10.61 -2.34
CA GLU A 58 11.50 -10.04 -1.28
C GLU A 58 11.01 -8.65 -0.85
N VAL A 59 10.50 -7.85 -1.78
CA VAL A 59 10.06 -6.49 -1.44
C VAL A 59 8.78 -6.50 -0.61
N PHE A 60 7.90 -7.48 -0.83
CA PHE A 60 6.69 -7.62 -0.01
C PHE A 60 7.04 -8.04 1.41
N HIS A 61 7.97 -8.98 1.57
CA HIS A 61 8.44 -9.39 2.88
C HIS A 61 9.15 -8.24 3.60
N LEU A 62 9.96 -7.48 2.88
CA LEU A 62 10.63 -6.30 3.45
C LEU A 62 9.61 -5.28 3.97
N ALA A 63 8.59 -4.97 3.17
CA ALA A 63 7.57 -4.00 3.55
C ALA A 63 6.83 -4.43 4.82
N ALA A 64 6.42 -5.70 4.90
CA ALA A 64 5.76 -6.24 6.09
C ALA A 64 6.67 -6.20 7.30
N SER A 65 7.92 -6.64 7.13
CA SER A 65 8.92 -6.68 8.21
C SER A 65 9.18 -5.29 8.81
N ARG A 66 9.24 -4.27 7.96
CA ARG A 66 9.46 -2.89 8.41
C ARG A 66 8.29 -2.35 9.22
N LEU A 67 7.11 -2.90 9.04
CA LEU A 67 5.94 -2.60 9.89
C LEU A 67 5.89 -3.49 11.14
N GLY A 68 6.80 -4.45 11.27
CA GLY A 68 6.78 -5.40 12.36
C GLY A 68 5.71 -6.47 12.24
N LEU A 69 5.28 -6.78 11.01
CA LEU A 69 4.17 -7.69 10.73
C LEU A 69 4.63 -8.85 9.86
N ALA A 70 3.88 -9.96 9.93
CA ALA A 70 4.02 -11.06 8.97
C ALA A 70 3.18 -10.75 7.73
N ALA A 71 3.52 -11.35 6.60
CA ALA A 71 2.79 -11.15 5.36
C ALA A 71 1.28 -11.43 5.51
N GLY A 72 0.92 -12.49 6.25
CA GLY A 72 -0.47 -12.86 6.47
C GLY A 72 -1.28 -11.84 7.26
N GLU A 73 -0.62 -10.87 7.90
CA GLU A 73 -1.27 -9.79 8.64
C GLU A 73 -1.44 -8.52 7.80
N CYS A 74 -1.00 -8.53 6.55
CA CYS A 74 -0.99 -7.36 5.69
C CYS A 74 -2.03 -7.46 4.58
N VAL A 75 -2.57 -6.29 4.22
CA VAL A 75 -3.39 -6.14 3.01
C VAL A 75 -2.63 -5.24 2.06
N PHE A 76 -2.43 -5.72 0.83
CA PHE A 76 -1.76 -4.98 -0.23
C PHE A 76 -2.77 -4.50 -1.25
N VAL A 77 -2.65 -3.23 -1.64
CA VAL A 77 -3.53 -2.62 -2.64
C VAL A 77 -2.69 -2.09 -3.78
N ASP A 78 -3.00 -2.49 -5.00
CA ASP A 78 -2.31 -2.03 -6.19
C ASP A 78 -3.26 -2.09 -7.39
N ASP A 79 -2.91 -1.39 -8.45
CA ASP A 79 -3.69 -1.35 -9.69
C ASP A 79 -3.15 -2.28 -10.77
N TRP A 80 -2.10 -3.03 -10.49
CA TRP A 80 -1.45 -3.92 -11.46
C TRP A 80 -1.57 -5.38 -11.05
N ASP A 81 -2.18 -6.19 -11.95
CA ASP A 81 -2.46 -7.61 -11.71
C ASP A 81 -1.25 -8.39 -11.24
N GLN A 82 -0.09 -8.16 -11.86
CA GLN A 82 1.13 -8.89 -11.52
C GLN A 82 1.59 -8.63 -10.09
N ASN A 83 1.46 -7.39 -9.64
CA ASN A 83 1.82 -7.02 -8.28
C ASN A 83 0.87 -7.65 -7.27
N VAL A 84 -0.43 -7.64 -7.58
CA VAL A 84 -1.44 -8.23 -6.72
C VAL A 84 -1.24 -9.74 -6.61
N ALA A 85 -0.97 -10.42 -7.73
CA ALA A 85 -0.70 -11.85 -7.72
C ALA A 85 0.54 -12.19 -6.89
N ALA A 86 1.62 -11.41 -7.03
CA ALA A 86 2.84 -11.64 -6.29
C ALA A 86 2.64 -11.45 -4.78
N ALA A 87 1.87 -10.46 -4.38
CA ALA A 87 1.55 -10.25 -2.96
C ALA A 87 0.77 -11.44 -2.39
N ARG A 88 -0.17 -11.98 -3.15
CA ARG A 88 -0.93 -13.18 -2.73
C ARG A 88 -0.02 -14.39 -2.58
N GLU A 89 0.96 -14.54 -3.45
CA GLU A 89 1.90 -15.66 -3.38
C GLU A 89 2.75 -15.64 -2.11
N VAL A 90 3.04 -14.47 -1.55
CA VAL A 90 3.79 -14.38 -0.29
C VAL A 90 2.89 -14.45 0.93
N GLY A 91 1.59 -14.62 0.75
CA GLY A 91 0.64 -14.81 1.84
C GLY A 91 -0.14 -13.56 2.25
N MET A 92 0.02 -12.45 1.55
CA MET A 92 -0.77 -11.24 1.82
C MET A 92 -2.19 -11.38 1.26
N THR A 93 -3.16 -10.77 1.92
CA THR A 93 -4.43 -10.47 1.30
C THR A 93 -4.18 -9.30 0.33
N ALA A 94 -4.65 -9.40 -0.90
CA ALA A 94 -4.36 -8.37 -1.89
C ALA A 94 -5.61 -7.97 -2.65
N VAL A 95 -5.72 -6.67 -2.91
CA VAL A 95 -6.87 -6.04 -3.57
C VAL A 95 -6.38 -5.36 -4.85
N LEU A 96 -7.00 -5.72 -5.98
CA LEU A 96 -6.78 -5.03 -7.24
C LEU A 96 -7.73 -3.83 -7.29
N TYR A 97 -7.16 -2.63 -7.21
CA TYR A 97 -7.93 -1.40 -7.22
C TYR A 97 -7.63 -0.60 -8.48
N ARG A 98 -8.63 -0.42 -9.33
CA ARG A 98 -8.51 0.30 -10.59
C ARG A 98 -9.38 1.54 -10.59
N VAL A 99 -8.76 2.70 -10.41
CA VAL A 99 -9.45 4.00 -10.43
C VAL A 99 -10.13 4.22 -11.79
N ASP A 100 -9.47 3.86 -12.87
CA ASP A 100 -9.98 4.02 -14.22
C ASP A 100 -11.19 3.13 -14.53
N LYS A 101 -11.45 2.12 -13.72
CA LYS A 101 -12.60 1.23 -13.82
C LYS A 101 -13.75 1.62 -12.88
N GLY A 102 -13.58 2.69 -12.10
CA GLY A 102 -14.57 3.11 -11.13
C GLY A 102 -14.63 2.27 -9.87
N ASP A 103 -13.58 1.53 -9.56
CA ASP A 103 -13.54 0.70 -8.35
C ASP A 103 -13.68 1.56 -7.09
N ASP A 104 -14.37 1.02 -6.10
CA ASP A 104 -14.56 1.63 -4.78
C ASP A 104 -13.63 0.96 -3.78
N LEU A 105 -12.52 1.62 -3.45
CA LEU A 105 -11.52 1.08 -2.54
C LEU A 105 -12.09 0.82 -1.15
N HIS A 106 -12.94 1.71 -0.65
CA HIS A 106 -13.54 1.53 0.68
C HIS A 106 -14.34 0.23 0.74
N ALA A 107 -15.18 -0.03 -0.28
CA ALA A 107 -15.97 -1.25 -0.35
C ALA A 107 -15.08 -2.49 -0.50
N GLN A 108 -14.02 -2.40 -1.32
CA GLN A 108 -13.10 -3.51 -1.52
C GLN A 108 -12.34 -3.87 -0.24
N LEU A 109 -11.92 -2.87 0.54
CA LEU A 109 -11.25 -3.09 1.82
C LEU A 109 -12.20 -3.71 2.84
N ARG A 110 -13.45 -3.26 2.88
CA ARG A 110 -14.46 -3.86 3.77
C ARG A 110 -14.66 -5.34 3.47
N ALA A 111 -14.63 -5.72 2.22
CA ALA A 111 -14.79 -7.11 1.79
C ALA A 111 -13.66 -8.01 2.31
N VAL A 112 -12.49 -7.47 2.63
CA VAL A 112 -11.37 -8.21 3.20
C VAL A 112 -11.17 -7.92 4.69
N GLY A 113 -12.13 -7.29 5.34
CA GLY A 113 -12.12 -7.09 6.79
C GLY A 113 -11.47 -5.78 7.26
N ILE A 114 -11.18 -4.84 6.37
CA ILE A 114 -10.59 -3.54 6.71
C ILE A 114 -11.69 -2.49 6.72
N ALA A 115 -11.92 -1.89 7.88
CA ALA A 115 -12.97 -0.88 8.04
C ALA A 115 -12.38 0.42 8.59
N ALA A 116 -12.83 1.54 8.01
CA ALA A 116 -12.38 2.88 8.38
C ALA A 116 -13.22 3.52 9.50
N ASP A 117 -14.33 2.92 9.87
CA ASP A 117 -15.29 3.44 10.84
C ASP A 117 -15.31 2.68 12.17
#